data_f3a097b35cb4038ee1985dec2dfd50c2
#
_entry.id   f3a097b35cb4038ee1985dec2dfd50c2
#
_cell.length_a   1.000
_cell.length_b   1.000
_cell.length_c   1.000
_cell.angle_alpha   90.00
_cell.angle_beta   90.00
_cell.angle_gamma   90.00
#
_symmetry.space_group_name_H-M   'P 1'
#
loop_
_entity.id
_entity.type
_entity.pdbx_description
1 polymer ?
#
loop_
_entity_poly.entity_id
_entity_poly.type
_entity_poly.pdbx_seq_one_letter_code
_entity_poly.pdbx_strand_id
1 'polypeptide(L)'
;MSDPSCELCNKILGAVVGHACGDYLGMPVEFKSKPEQVVDFFGELGIRPLTVLARGHKTAGFYTDDTAMMLCLAQSLIDKGFDTRDQFEKYKSWAFNGYMSADNKQSYGIGQNTLRKLLRQGVDNIPTKIENNNKEGGNGALMRCLPIGIVYFQEIDQVVEKSVLSALVTHNNDIAVWSTVVFNTFVSYSLKGLNKDAFLDRFFAEHFYRDLPEDIKTLLQKLQVRNEQDISNTGYSLNTLEIALVSFFSTDQLDDAIKMAIGFAGDTDTQGAVTGGLAGAYYGYNSIPNNWVESLQNREMIINIAQNLCAISSKKN
;
A
#
# COMPACT_ATOMS: atom_id res chain seq x y z
N MET A 1 -0.17 23.49 -12.42
CA MET A 1 0.69 22.29 -12.37
C MET A 1 1.61 22.47 -11.18
N SER A 2 1.60 21.55 -10.21
CA SER A 2 2.54 21.58 -9.09
C SER A 2 3.95 21.38 -9.63
N ASP A 3 4.89 22.19 -9.15
CA ASP A 3 6.30 22.14 -9.56
C ASP A 3 6.86 20.76 -9.12
N PRO A 4 7.33 19.88 -10.05
CA PRO A 4 7.92 18.59 -9.70
C PRO A 4 9.22 18.71 -8.87
N SER A 5 9.79 19.92 -8.79
CA SER A 5 10.98 20.21 -7.97
C SER A 5 10.66 20.40 -6.49
N CYS A 6 9.38 20.45 -6.08
CA CYS A 6 8.99 20.51 -4.70
C CYS A 6 9.29 19.16 -4.00
N GLU A 7 10.04 19.16 -2.90
CA GLU A 7 10.40 17.95 -2.14
C GLU A 7 9.18 17.12 -1.74
N LEU A 8 8.10 17.76 -1.30
CA LEU A 8 6.84 17.09 -0.96
C LEU A 8 6.24 16.36 -2.17
N CYS A 9 6.22 17.01 -3.36
CA CYS A 9 5.70 16.38 -4.58
C CYS A 9 6.57 15.20 -5.01
N ASN A 10 7.90 15.28 -4.88
CA ASN A 10 8.81 14.17 -5.12
C ASN A 10 8.51 12.98 -4.21
N LYS A 11 8.24 13.22 -2.92
CA LYS A 11 7.86 12.17 -1.96
C LYS A 11 6.48 11.57 -2.27
N ILE A 12 5.48 12.38 -2.62
CA ILE A 12 4.15 11.89 -3.00
C ILE A 12 4.19 11.06 -4.29
N LEU A 13 4.93 11.53 -5.31
CA LEU A 13 5.16 10.74 -6.52
C LEU A 13 5.88 9.44 -6.20
N GLY A 14 6.90 9.52 -5.34
CA GLY A 14 7.64 8.35 -4.85
C GLY A 14 6.73 7.33 -4.20
N ALA A 15 5.82 7.77 -3.31
CA ALA A 15 4.87 6.91 -2.63
C ALA A 15 3.97 6.15 -3.62
N VAL A 16 3.30 6.87 -4.53
CA VAL A 16 2.34 6.27 -5.47
C VAL A 16 3.02 5.37 -6.49
N VAL A 17 4.12 5.82 -7.08
CA VAL A 17 4.86 5.05 -8.10
C VAL A 17 5.64 3.91 -7.47
N GLY A 18 6.24 4.12 -6.29
CA GLY A 18 6.92 3.07 -5.54
C GLY A 18 5.99 1.93 -5.13
N HIS A 19 4.77 2.27 -4.70
CA HIS A 19 3.70 1.29 -4.45
C HIS A 19 3.41 0.45 -5.70
N ALA A 20 3.15 1.08 -6.83
CA ALA A 20 2.85 0.39 -8.08
C ALA A 20 4.03 -0.45 -8.59
N CYS A 21 5.27 0.01 -8.38
CA CYS A 21 6.47 -0.77 -8.69
C CYS A 21 6.60 -2.01 -7.80
N GLY A 22 6.34 -1.87 -6.50
CA GLY A 22 6.36 -2.99 -5.57
C GLY A 22 5.36 -4.08 -5.91
N ASP A 23 4.13 -3.69 -6.27
CA ASP A 23 3.06 -4.59 -6.72
C ASP A 23 3.50 -5.40 -7.96
N TYR A 24 3.82 -4.73 -9.07
CA TYR A 24 4.14 -5.45 -10.30
C TYR A 24 5.42 -6.28 -10.22
N LEU A 25 6.38 -5.90 -9.36
CA LEU A 25 7.60 -6.68 -9.13
C LEU A 25 7.33 -7.94 -8.30
N GLY A 26 6.42 -7.85 -7.32
CA GLY A 26 6.05 -8.97 -6.47
C GLY A 26 5.11 -9.99 -7.14
N MET A 27 4.19 -9.52 -8.00
CA MET A 27 3.14 -10.33 -8.62
C MET A 27 3.64 -11.64 -9.29
N PRO A 28 4.77 -11.68 -10.01
CA PRO A 28 5.20 -12.91 -10.69
C PRO A 28 5.56 -14.07 -9.74
N VAL A 29 5.94 -13.77 -8.52
CA VAL A 29 6.37 -14.76 -7.51
C VAL A 29 5.36 -14.95 -6.37
N GLU A 30 4.21 -14.27 -6.44
CA GLU A 30 3.11 -14.36 -5.49
C GLU A 30 2.66 -15.81 -5.27
N PHE A 31 2.67 -16.25 -4.02
CA PHE A 31 2.35 -17.62 -3.53
C PHE A 31 3.08 -18.76 -4.25
N LYS A 32 4.22 -18.51 -4.89
CA LYS A 32 4.84 -19.51 -5.74
C LYS A 32 5.95 -20.28 -5.10
N SER A 33 6.62 -19.73 -4.15
CA SER A 33 7.94 -20.24 -3.93
C SER A 33 8.42 -20.14 -2.50
N LYS A 34 9.42 -20.92 -2.23
CA LYS A 34 10.31 -20.77 -1.09
C LYS A 34 11.12 -19.49 -1.28
N PRO A 35 11.55 -18.82 -0.19
CA PRO A 35 12.36 -17.60 -0.25
C PRO A 35 13.57 -17.71 -1.20
N GLU A 36 14.22 -18.87 -1.26
CA GLU A 36 15.37 -19.10 -2.13
C GLU A 36 15.04 -18.90 -3.63
N GLN A 37 13.87 -19.31 -4.06
CA GLN A 37 13.45 -19.14 -5.47
C GLN A 37 13.12 -17.69 -5.81
N VAL A 38 12.70 -16.90 -4.83
CA VAL A 38 12.48 -15.45 -4.99
C VAL A 38 13.82 -14.73 -5.10
N VAL A 39 14.81 -15.12 -4.28
CA VAL A 39 16.18 -14.57 -4.33
C VAL A 39 16.83 -14.89 -5.68
N ASP A 40 16.71 -16.13 -6.16
CA ASP A 40 17.22 -16.52 -7.48
C ASP A 40 16.56 -15.72 -8.61
N PHE A 41 15.26 -15.48 -8.50
CA PHE A 41 14.52 -14.65 -9.44
C PHE A 41 15.05 -13.21 -9.51
N PHE A 42 15.42 -12.59 -8.39
CA PHE A 42 16.05 -11.27 -8.37
C PHE A 42 17.55 -11.33 -8.71
N GLY A 43 18.27 -12.39 -8.31
CA GLY A 43 19.69 -12.59 -8.59
C GLY A 43 19.98 -12.78 -10.08
N GLU A 44 19.15 -13.57 -10.78
CA GLU A 44 19.22 -13.69 -12.25
C GLU A 44 18.75 -12.42 -12.95
N LEU A 45 17.83 -11.68 -12.32
CA LEU A 45 17.15 -10.59 -12.99
C LEU A 45 18.01 -9.37 -13.09
N GLY A 46 19.12 -9.15 -12.38
CA GLY A 46 19.77 -7.86 -12.61
C GLY A 46 18.79 -6.89 -13.29
N ILE A 47 17.51 -6.98 -12.92
CA ILE A 47 16.35 -6.35 -13.53
C ILE A 47 16.27 -6.58 -15.05
N ARG A 48 16.08 -7.81 -15.50
CA ARG A 48 15.49 -8.03 -16.83
C ARG A 48 14.02 -7.57 -16.72
N PRO A 49 13.53 -6.80 -17.69
CA PRO A 49 12.08 -6.56 -17.76
C PRO A 49 11.42 -7.93 -17.69
N LEU A 50 10.53 -8.11 -16.72
CA LEU A 50 9.76 -9.34 -16.56
C LEU A 50 8.93 -9.58 -17.80
N THR A 51 9.53 -10.26 -18.76
CA THR A 51 8.88 -10.56 -20.04
C THR A 51 8.01 -11.81 -19.96
N VAL A 52 8.05 -12.53 -18.83
CA VAL A 52 7.29 -13.78 -18.68
C VAL A 52 6.78 -13.96 -17.25
N LEU A 53 5.78 -14.10 -17.01
CA LEU A 53 4.52 -14.07 -16.36
C LEU A 53 4.07 -15.36 -15.75
N ALA A 54 3.90 -15.28 -14.50
CA ALA A 54 3.51 -16.39 -13.71
C ALA A 54 2.01 -16.72 -13.78
N ARG A 55 1.17 -15.80 -14.12
CA ARG A 55 -0.28 -16.01 -14.29
C ARG A 55 -0.74 -15.49 -15.66
N GLY A 56 -0.80 -16.39 -16.66
CA GLY A 56 -1.54 -16.16 -17.89
C GLY A 56 -1.04 -15.03 -18.80
N HIS A 57 0.26 -15.00 -19.13
CA HIS A 57 0.78 -14.11 -20.18
C HIS A 57 0.61 -12.60 -19.94
N LYS A 58 0.83 -12.13 -18.72
CA LYS A 58 0.85 -10.70 -18.44
C LYS A 58 2.17 -10.06 -18.90
N THR A 59 2.12 -8.85 -19.37
CA THR A 59 3.30 -8.10 -19.83
C THR A 59 4.05 -7.45 -18.65
N ALA A 60 5.31 -7.10 -18.85
CA ALA A 60 6.09 -6.39 -17.83
C ALA A 60 5.33 -5.16 -17.30
N GLY A 61 5.50 -4.86 -16.01
CA GLY A 61 4.85 -3.70 -15.38
C GLY A 61 3.35 -3.84 -15.11
N PHE A 62 2.81 -5.04 -15.26
CA PHE A 62 1.40 -5.33 -14.98
C PHE A 62 1.15 -5.40 -13.47
N TYR A 63 0.39 -4.48 -12.94
CA TYR A 63 0.01 -4.42 -11.52
C TYR A 63 -1.35 -5.09 -11.25
N THR A 64 -1.63 -5.39 -9.98
CA THR A 64 -2.79 -6.15 -9.52
C THR A 64 -3.84 -5.28 -8.81
N ASP A 65 -4.63 -5.88 -7.91
CA ASP A 65 -5.64 -5.18 -7.13
C ASP A 65 -5.05 -4.16 -6.14
N ASP A 66 -3.83 -4.37 -5.68
CA ASP A 66 -3.13 -3.45 -4.80
C ASP A 66 -3.09 -2.03 -5.39
N THR A 67 -2.48 -1.91 -6.54
CA THR A 67 -2.38 -0.62 -7.25
C THR A 67 -3.73 -0.16 -7.79
N ALA A 68 -4.52 -1.05 -8.38
CA ALA A 68 -5.80 -0.67 -8.97
C ALA A 68 -6.76 -0.09 -7.92
N MET A 69 -6.87 -0.71 -6.75
CA MET A 69 -7.74 -0.20 -5.67
C MET A 69 -7.15 1.04 -4.99
N MET A 70 -5.82 1.15 -4.88
CA MET A 70 -5.16 2.37 -4.44
C MET A 70 -5.48 3.55 -5.37
N LEU A 71 -5.43 3.35 -6.69
CA LEU A 71 -5.80 4.36 -7.68
C LEU A 71 -7.30 4.71 -7.62
N CYS A 72 -8.18 3.74 -7.37
CA CYS A 72 -9.60 3.99 -7.13
C CYS A 72 -9.81 4.91 -5.92
N LEU A 73 -9.12 4.66 -4.81
CA LEU A 73 -9.17 5.51 -3.62
C LEU A 73 -8.61 6.90 -3.90
N ALA A 74 -7.47 6.99 -4.57
CA ALA A 74 -6.86 8.25 -4.97
C ALA A 74 -7.82 9.10 -5.82
N GLN A 75 -8.43 8.49 -6.82
CA GLN A 75 -9.39 9.18 -7.69
C GLN A 75 -10.65 9.60 -6.93
N SER A 76 -11.12 8.79 -5.97
CA SER A 76 -12.25 9.18 -5.11
C SER A 76 -11.91 10.45 -4.30
N LEU A 77 -10.74 10.49 -3.68
CA LEU A 77 -10.27 11.65 -2.92
C LEU A 77 -10.10 12.91 -3.79
N ILE A 78 -9.67 12.75 -5.03
CA ILE A 78 -9.53 13.85 -6.01
C ILE A 78 -10.90 14.39 -6.42
N ASP A 79 -11.85 13.51 -6.72
CA ASP A 79 -13.16 13.88 -7.28
C ASP A 79 -14.12 14.44 -6.21
N LYS A 80 -14.13 13.82 -5.02
CA LYS A 80 -15.18 14.04 -3.99
C LYS A 80 -14.64 14.45 -2.62
N GLY A 81 -13.31 14.42 -2.42
CA GLY A 81 -12.75 14.42 -1.07
C GLY A 81 -12.99 13.07 -0.38
N PHE A 82 -13.13 13.05 0.93
CA PHE A 82 -13.36 11.81 1.65
C PHE A 82 -14.86 11.40 1.60
N ASP A 83 -15.14 10.38 0.82
CA ASP A 83 -16.48 9.81 0.66
C ASP A 83 -16.39 8.28 0.54
N THR A 84 -16.82 7.55 1.58
CA THR A 84 -16.78 6.08 1.61
C THR A 84 -17.75 5.43 0.60
N ARG A 85 -18.83 6.13 0.23
CA ARG A 85 -19.77 5.66 -0.79
C ARG A 85 -19.14 5.70 -2.17
N ASP A 86 -18.46 6.80 -2.50
CA ASP A 86 -17.75 6.93 -3.77
C ASP A 86 -16.58 5.94 -3.87
N GLN A 87 -15.84 5.72 -2.77
CA GLN A 87 -14.81 4.66 -2.68
C GLN A 87 -15.41 3.29 -3.02
N PHE A 88 -16.52 2.93 -2.39
CA PHE A 88 -17.21 1.66 -2.64
C PHE A 88 -17.62 1.49 -4.10
N GLU A 89 -18.23 2.53 -4.71
CA GLU A 89 -18.66 2.48 -6.11
C GLU A 89 -17.46 2.40 -7.08
N LYS A 90 -16.35 3.08 -6.79
CA LYS A 90 -15.14 2.96 -7.60
C LYS A 90 -14.52 1.55 -7.48
N TYR A 91 -14.51 0.95 -6.29
CA TYR A 91 -14.08 -0.45 -6.11
C TYR A 91 -14.99 -1.43 -6.86
N LYS A 92 -16.29 -1.21 -6.88
CA LYS A 92 -17.22 -2.01 -7.72
C LYS A 92 -16.92 -1.84 -9.20
N SER A 93 -16.69 -0.60 -9.66
CA SER A 93 -16.33 -0.34 -11.05
C SER A 93 -15.03 -1.03 -11.43
N TRP A 94 -14.02 -1.03 -10.54
CA TRP A 94 -12.82 -1.83 -10.74
C TRP A 94 -13.14 -3.33 -10.83
N ALA A 95 -13.86 -3.87 -9.84
CA ALA A 95 -14.10 -5.31 -9.73
C ALA A 95 -14.85 -5.89 -10.92
N PHE A 96 -15.82 -5.15 -11.47
CA PHE A 96 -16.74 -5.66 -12.51
C PHE A 96 -16.51 -5.08 -13.90
N ASN A 97 -15.81 -3.95 -14.03
CA ASN A 97 -15.60 -3.27 -15.31
C ASN A 97 -14.12 -2.99 -15.61
N GLY A 98 -13.18 -3.40 -14.74
CA GLY A 98 -11.75 -3.18 -14.93
C GLY A 98 -11.29 -1.72 -14.78
N TYR A 99 -12.09 -0.86 -14.15
CA TYR A 99 -11.72 0.53 -13.90
C TYR A 99 -10.40 0.60 -13.11
N MET A 100 -9.43 1.40 -13.57
CA MET A 100 -8.08 1.52 -13.00
C MET A 100 -7.23 0.24 -13.03
N SER A 101 -7.67 -0.87 -13.63
CA SER A 101 -6.80 -2.04 -13.79
C SER A 101 -5.74 -1.83 -14.86
N ALA A 102 -4.67 -2.63 -14.81
CA ALA A 102 -3.50 -2.45 -15.67
C ALA A 102 -3.82 -2.51 -17.17
N ASP A 103 -4.83 -3.29 -17.58
CA ASP A 103 -5.29 -3.40 -18.96
C ASP A 103 -6.61 -2.64 -19.25
N ASN A 104 -7.20 -2.00 -18.23
CA ASN A 104 -8.51 -1.34 -18.30
C ASN A 104 -9.65 -2.24 -18.82
N LYS A 105 -9.58 -3.54 -18.59
CA LYS A 105 -10.57 -4.51 -19.09
C LYS A 105 -11.23 -5.31 -17.99
N GLN A 106 -10.43 -5.82 -17.05
CA GLN A 106 -10.93 -6.66 -15.97
C GLN A 106 -10.09 -6.48 -14.70
N SER A 107 -10.68 -6.83 -13.56
CA SER A 107 -9.95 -6.88 -12.30
C SER A 107 -9.03 -8.11 -12.22
N TYR A 108 -7.89 -7.96 -11.55
CA TYR A 108 -6.94 -9.03 -11.27
C TYR A 108 -6.62 -9.03 -9.78
N GLY A 109 -6.42 -10.22 -9.21
CA GLY A 109 -5.97 -10.37 -7.83
C GLY A 109 -7.08 -10.30 -6.77
N ILE A 110 -8.32 -9.95 -7.12
CA ILE A 110 -9.38 -9.65 -6.15
C ILE A 110 -9.50 -10.70 -5.04
N GLY A 111 -9.27 -10.29 -3.79
CA GLY A 111 -9.40 -11.12 -2.62
C GLY A 111 -10.86 -11.52 -2.35
N GLN A 112 -11.07 -12.74 -1.84
CA GLN A 112 -12.40 -13.29 -1.59
C GLN A 112 -13.24 -12.43 -0.64
N ASN A 113 -12.61 -11.80 0.37
CA ASN A 113 -13.32 -10.91 1.29
C ASN A 113 -13.82 -9.67 0.57
N THR A 114 -12.96 -9.00 -0.19
CA THR A 114 -13.31 -7.82 -1.00
C THR A 114 -14.43 -8.15 -1.96
N LEU A 115 -14.31 -9.23 -2.74
CA LEU A 115 -15.35 -9.63 -3.68
C LEU A 115 -16.69 -9.89 -3.00
N ARG A 116 -16.69 -10.58 -1.86
CA ARG A 116 -17.92 -10.87 -1.09
C ARG A 116 -18.59 -9.57 -0.62
N LYS A 117 -17.80 -8.60 -0.14
CA LYS A 117 -18.34 -7.30 0.29
C LYS A 117 -18.90 -6.52 -0.89
N LEU A 118 -18.21 -6.42 -2.00
CA LEU A 118 -18.68 -5.69 -3.19
C LEU A 118 -19.93 -6.32 -3.82
N LEU A 119 -20.11 -7.64 -3.69
CA LEU A 119 -21.29 -8.34 -4.19
C LEU A 119 -22.51 -8.24 -3.27
N ARG A 120 -22.30 -8.26 -1.95
CA ARG A 120 -23.39 -8.47 -0.98
C ARG A 120 -23.73 -7.24 -0.13
N GLN A 121 -22.78 -6.34 0.05
CA GLN A 121 -22.98 -5.13 0.84
C GLN A 121 -23.60 -4.04 -0.04
N GLY A 122 -24.67 -3.43 0.42
CA GLY A 122 -25.18 -2.19 -0.18
C GLY A 122 -24.33 -1.00 0.27
N VAL A 123 -24.21 0.01 -0.57
CA VAL A 123 -23.46 1.24 -0.25
C VAL A 123 -23.95 1.94 1.02
N ASP A 124 -25.24 1.81 1.34
CA ASP A 124 -25.84 2.37 2.54
C ASP A 124 -25.54 1.57 3.83
N ASN A 125 -24.94 0.38 3.68
CA ASN A 125 -24.63 -0.53 4.78
C ASN A 125 -23.12 -0.58 5.09
N ILE A 126 -22.34 0.42 4.66
CA ILE A 126 -20.92 0.51 5.01
C ILE A 126 -20.83 0.79 6.53
N PRO A 127 -20.11 -0.07 7.28
CA PRO A 127 -19.96 0.12 8.72
C PRO A 127 -19.25 1.44 9.04
N THR A 128 -19.60 2.06 10.16
CA THR A 128 -18.95 3.26 10.68
C THR A 128 -18.17 2.99 11.97
N LYS A 129 -18.19 1.74 12.45
CA LYS A 129 -17.49 1.28 13.66
C LYS A 129 -16.90 -0.08 13.42
N ILE A 130 -15.82 -0.37 14.13
CA ILE A 130 -15.17 -1.69 14.15
C ILE A 130 -16.08 -2.64 14.92
N GLU A 131 -16.48 -3.76 14.31
CA GLU A 131 -17.28 -4.84 14.89
C GLU A 131 -16.47 -6.14 15.05
N ASN A 132 -15.20 -6.10 14.64
CA ASN A 132 -14.20 -7.15 14.77
C ASN A 132 -14.60 -8.51 14.17
N ASN A 133 -14.92 -8.52 12.88
CA ASN A 133 -15.19 -9.76 12.15
C ASN A 133 -13.88 -10.52 11.85
N ASN A 134 -13.67 -11.64 12.55
CA ASN A 134 -12.45 -12.45 12.39
C ASN A 134 -12.20 -13.00 10.98
N LYS A 135 -13.19 -12.98 10.08
CA LYS A 135 -13.05 -13.41 8.68
C LYS A 135 -12.56 -12.28 7.75
N GLU A 136 -12.37 -11.07 8.27
CA GLU A 136 -12.05 -9.88 7.50
C GLU A 136 -10.65 -9.31 7.84
N GLY A 137 -9.76 -10.12 8.43
CA GLY A 137 -8.41 -9.74 8.82
C GLY A 137 -7.37 -9.73 7.67
N GLY A 138 -7.80 -9.95 6.43
CA GLY A 138 -6.93 -9.89 5.25
C GLY A 138 -6.40 -8.47 4.97
N ASN A 139 -5.32 -8.36 4.21
CA ASN A 139 -4.59 -7.12 3.94
C ASN A 139 -5.23 -6.21 2.87
N GLY A 140 -6.37 -6.58 2.29
CA GLY A 140 -7.00 -5.82 1.20
C GLY A 140 -7.46 -4.40 1.56
N ALA A 141 -7.52 -4.02 2.84
CA ALA A 141 -7.67 -2.63 3.25
C ALA A 141 -6.31 -1.92 3.32
N LEU A 142 -5.28 -2.59 3.84
CA LEU A 142 -3.92 -2.08 3.99
C LEU A 142 -3.28 -1.77 2.63
N MET A 143 -3.34 -2.72 1.69
CA MET A 143 -2.71 -2.64 0.37
C MET A 143 -3.10 -1.39 -0.43
N ARG A 144 -4.28 -0.83 -0.21
CA ARG A 144 -4.82 0.29 -1.00
C ARG A 144 -4.87 1.62 -0.26
N CYS A 145 -4.57 1.67 1.04
CA CYS A 145 -4.90 2.82 1.90
C CYS A 145 -3.97 4.03 1.75
N LEU A 146 -2.84 3.90 1.06
CA LEU A 146 -1.80 4.92 0.88
C LEU A 146 -2.31 6.35 0.62
N PRO A 147 -3.33 6.59 -0.25
CA PRO A 147 -3.82 7.93 -0.54
C PRO A 147 -4.36 8.69 0.69
N ILE A 148 -4.84 7.99 1.72
CA ILE A 148 -5.28 8.63 2.97
C ILE A 148 -4.08 9.27 3.68
N GLY A 149 -3.00 8.52 3.85
CA GLY A 149 -1.76 9.02 4.45
C GLY A 149 -1.18 10.21 3.67
N ILE A 150 -1.35 10.24 2.35
CA ILE A 150 -0.90 11.35 1.49
C ILE A 150 -1.78 12.59 1.66
N VAL A 151 -3.10 12.46 1.58
CA VAL A 151 -3.99 13.62 1.56
C VAL A 151 -4.13 14.29 2.92
N TYR A 152 -4.06 13.51 3.99
CA TYR A 152 -4.29 13.99 5.37
C TYR A 152 -3.01 14.08 6.19
N PHE A 153 -1.81 13.96 5.59
CA PHE A 153 -0.54 13.82 6.30
C PHE A 153 -0.27 14.90 7.35
N GLN A 154 -0.80 16.12 7.20
CA GLN A 154 -0.59 17.20 8.17
C GLN A 154 -1.34 16.99 9.49
N GLU A 155 -2.53 16.38 9.43
CA GLU A 155 -3.46 16.25 10.55
C GLU A 155 -3.59 14.78 10.97
N ILE A 156 -2.81 14.37 11.97
CA ILE A 156 -2.73 12.95 12.38
C ILE A 156 -4.09 12.37 12.78
N ASP A 157 -4.95 13.17 13.39
CA ASP A 157 -6.31 12.74 13.78
C ASP A 157 -7.16 12.42 12.54
N GLN A 158 -7.00 13.20 11.46
CA GLN A 158 -7.66 12.92 10.20
C GLN A 158 -7.06 11.67 9.52
N VAL A 159 -5.74 11.46 9.63
CA VAL A 159 -5.12 10.21 9.15
C VAL A 159 -5.75 9.01 9.83
N VAL A 160 -5.89 9.04 11.15
CA VAL A 160 -6.49 7.95 11.95
C VAL A 160 -7.95 7.74 11.55
N GLU A 161 -8.78 8.79 11.65
CA GLU A 161 -10.22 8.71 11.37
C GLU A 161 -10.50 8.20 9.94
N LYS A 162 -9.82 8.79 8.94
CA LYS A 162 -10.07 8.45 7.54
C LYS A 162 -9.51 7.08 7.17
N SER A 163 -8.41 6.63 7.79
CA SER A 163 -7.90 5.27 7.63
C SER A 163 -8.90 4.24 8.15
N VAL A 164 -9.45 4.46 9.35
CA VAL A 164 -10.49 3.58 9.92
C VAL A 164 -11.70 3.50 9.00
N LEU A 165 -12.28 4.63 8.63
CA LEU A 165 -13.50 4.65 7.79
C LEU A 165 -13.26 4.07 6.39
N SER A 166 -12.11 4.31 5.77
CA SER A 166 -11.76 3.75 4.47
C SER A 166 -11.55 2.23 4.52
N ALA A 167 -10.94 1.70 5.59
CA ALA A 167 -10.79 0.27 5.78
C ALA A 167 -12.14 -0.43 5.92
N LEU A 168 -13.07 0.16 6.68
CA LEU A 168 -14.41 -0.38 6.94
C LEU A 168 -15.27 -0.52 5.67
N VAL A 169 -14.91 0.11 4.57
CA VAL A 169 -15.60 -0.08 3.29
C VAL A 169 -15.64 -1.56 2.88
N THR A 170 -14.59 -2.32 3.20
CA THR A 170 -14.51 -3.76 2.84
C THR A 170 -14.01 -4.67 3.96
N HIS A 171 -13.33 -4.14 4.99
CA HIS A 171 -12.71 -4.94 6.05
C HIS A 171 -13.13 -4.40 7.42
N ASN A 172 -13.91 -5.18 8.16
CA ASN A 172 -14.38 -4.83 9.49
C ASN A 172 -13.72 -5.75 10.55
N ASN A 173 -12.41 -5.67 10.65
CA ASN A 173 -11.57 -6.39 11.61
C ASN A 173 -10.57 -5.40 12.21
N ASP A 174 -10.36 -5.47 13.52
CA ASP A 174 -9.49 -4.54 14.23
C ASP A 174 -8.05 -4.55 13.72
N ILE A 175 -7.45 -5.74 13.51
CA ILE A 175 -6.10 -5.86 12.97
C ILE A 175 -6.01 -5.24 11.55
N ALA A 176 -6.96 -5.56 10.67
CA ALA A 176 -6.96 -5.00 9.31
C ALA A 176 -7.09 -3.47 9.34
N VAL A 177 -7.99 -2.93 10.16
CA VAL A 177 -8.21 -1.48 10.28
C VAL A 177 -7.00 -0.79 10.90
N TRP A 178 -6.50 -1.27 12.04
CA TRP A 178 -5.38 -0.62 12.72
C TRP A 178 -4.05 -0.76 11.97
N SER A 179 -3.87 -1.82 11.15
CA SER A 179 -2.74 -1.89 10.23
C SER A 179 -2.72 -0.73 9.24
N THR A 180 -3.89 -0.29 8.72
CA THR A 180 -3.98 0.87 7.83
C THR A 180 -3.64 2.18 8.55
N VAL A 181 -4.05 2.30 9.82
CA VAL A 181 -3.73 3.47 10.65
C VAL A 181 -2.22 3.59 10.88
N VAL A 182 -1.57 2.49 11.29
CA VAL A 182 -0.11 2.46 11.50
C VAL A 182 0.63 2.84 10.23
N PHE A 183 0.29 2.19 9.12
CA PHE A 183 0.92 2.44 7.82
C PHE A 183 0.77 3.91 7.40
N ASN A 184 -0.44 4.45 7.40
CA ASN A 184 -0.70 5.82 6.97
C ASN A 184 -0.08 6.86 7.92
N THR A 185 0.08 6.54 9.20
CA THR A 185 0.81 7.38 10.15
C THR A 185 2.28 7.47 9.79
N PHE A 186 2.93 6.35 9.41
CA PHE A 186 4.33 6.35 8.99
C PHE A 186 4.51 7.01 7.62
N VAL A 187 3.56 6.89 6.71
CA VAL A 187 3.52 7.70 5.48
C VAL A 187 3.45 9.18 5.81
N SER A 188 2.59 9.58 6.75
CA SER A 188 2.49 10.97 7.22
C SER A 188 3.83 11.48 7.78
N TYR A 189 4.52 10.70 8.61
CA TYR A 189 5.83 11.05 9.15
C TYR A 189 6.89 11.23 8.05
N SER A 190 6.89 10.32 7.06
CA SER A 190 7.77 10.41 5.89
C SER A 190 7.57 11.71 5.12
N LEU A 191 6.31 12.07 4.85
CA LEU A 191 5.96 13.30 4.12
C LEU A 191 6.28 14.57 4.90
N LYS A 192 6.19 14.53 6.24
CA LYS A 192 6.61 15.60 7.15
C LYS A 192 8.13 15.75 7.27
N GLY A 193 8.90 14.82 6.69
CA GLY A 193 10.36 14.86 6.73
C GLY A 193 10.96 14.42 8.06
N LEU A 194 10.24 13.62 8.88
CA LEU A 194 10.82 13.00 10.06
C LEU A 194 11.92 12.02 9.65
N ASN A 195 12.98 11.93 10.46
CA ASN A 195 13.96 10.85 10.34
C ASN A 195 13.32 9.52 10.75
N LYS A 196 13.54 8.44 9.99
CA LYS A 196 12.95 7.13 10.26
C LYS A 196 13.31 6.57 11.65
N ASP A 197 14.48 6.92 12.18
CA ASP A 197 14.91 6.51 13.53
C ASP A 197 13.99 7.08 14.64
N ALA A 198 13.32 8.18 14.37
CA ALA A 198 12.38 8.82 15.30
C ALA A 198 10.93 8.32 15.16
N PHE A 199 10.62 7.49 14.16
CA PHE A 199 9.23 7.08 13.84
C PHE A 199 8.58 6.34 14.99
N LEU A 200 9.26 5.36 15.56
CA LEU A 200 8.71 4.54 16.65
C LEU A 200 8.50 5.34 17.91
N ASP A 201 9.47 6.14 18.33
CA ASP A 201 9.34 6.99 19.52
C ASP A 201 8.20 8.00 19.35
N ARG A 202 8.09 8.61 18.17
CA ARG A 202 6.98 9.51 17.85
C ARG A 202 5.64 8.79 17.88
N PHE A 203 5.58 7.58 17.29
CA PHE A 203 4.35 6.79 17.23
C PHE A 203 3.88 6.34 18.63
N PHE A 204 4.80 5.92 19.50
CA PHE A 204 4.47 5.55 20.88
C PHE A 204 3.94 6.72 21.72
N ALA A 205 4.27 7.95 21.34
CA ALA A 205 3.77 9.17 21.97
C ALA A 205 2.39 9.62 21.45
N GLU A 206 1.88 9.02 20.37
CA GLU A 206 0.55 9.38 19.85
C GLU A 206 -0.57 8.94 20.80
N HIS A 207 -1.56 9.78 20.97
CA HIS A 207 -2.65 9.56 21.93
C HIS A 207 -3.48 8.30 21.63
N PHE A 208 -3.59 7.91 20.35
CA PHE A 208 -4.32 6.72 19.90
C PHE A 208 -3.52 5.41 20.04
N TYR A 209 -2.23 5.46 20.40
CA TYR A 209 -1.42 4.24 20.59
C TYR A 209 -2.06 3.26 21.59
N ARG A 210 -2.70 3.77 22.64
CA ARG A 210 -3.41 2.97 23.65
C ARG A 210 -4.55 2.13 23.07
N ASP A 211 -5.17 2.59 21.96
CA ASP A 211 -6.35 1.99 21.35
C ASP A 211 -5.99 0.87 20.35
N LEU A 212 -4.70 0.69 20.04
CA LEU A 212 -4.24 -0.37 19.15
C LEU A 212 -4.46 -1.76 19.76
N PRO A 213 -4.77 -2.77 18.92
CA PRO A 213 -4.72 -4.18 19.31
C PRO A 213 -3.34 -4.58 19.85
N GLU A 214 -3.33 -5.49 20.83
CA GLU A 214 -2.08 -5.94 21.49
C GLU A 214 -1.10 -6.61 20.52
N ASP A 215 -1.59 -7.29 19.48
CA ASP A 215 -0.75 -7.89 18.45
C ASP A 215 0.05 -6.84 17.69
N ILE A 216 -0.57 -5.71 17.34
CA ILE A 216 0.10 -4.57 16.67
C ILE A 216 1.08 -3.88 17.61
N LYS A 217 0.70 -3.66 18.88
CA LYS A 217 1.63 -3.11 19.89
C LYS A 217 2.87 -3.98 20.05
N THR A 218 2.66 -5.29 20.16
CA THR A 218 3.74 -6.28 20.28
C THR A 218 4.66 -6.26 19.06
N LEU A 219 4.09 -6.18 17.85
CA LEU A 219 4.84 -6.04 16.61
C LEU A 219 5.73 -4.79 16.67
N LEU A 220 5.16 -3.62 16.95
CA LEU A 220 5.90 -2.34 16.95
C LEU A 220 7.00 -2.30 18.02
N GLN A 221 6.75 -2.84 19.23
CA GLN A 221 7.73 -2.90 20.31
C GLN A 221 8.92 -3.82 20.00
N LYS A 222 8.70 -4.86 19.20
CA LYS A 222 9.73 -5.85 18.86
C LYS A 222 10.38 -5.61 17.50
N LEU A 223 9.96 -4.59 16.77
CA LEU A 223 10.35 -4.39 15.37
C LEU A 223 11.87 -4.37 15.16
N GLN A 224 12.64 -3.76 16.08
CA GLN A 224 14.10 -3.64 15.99
C GLN A 224 14.87 -4.92 16.37
N VAL A 225 14.20 -5.90 16.96
CA VAL A 225 14.84 -7.15 17.45
C VAL A 225 14.25 -8.41 16.80
N ARG A 226 13.43 -8.24 15.77
CA ARG A 226 12.81 -9.36 15.06
C ARG A 226 13.84 -10.19 14.30
N ASN A 227 13.68 -11.50 14.38
CA ASN A 227 14.37 -12.44 13.51
C ASN A 227 13.51 -12.62 12.23
N GLU A 228 14.07 -12.36 11.06
CA GLU A 228 13.39 -12.50 9.77
C GLU A 228 12.78 -13.89 9.55
N GLN A 229 13.40 -14.94 10.11
CA GLN A 229 12.92 -16.32 10.00
C GLN A 229 11.61 -16.59 10.72
N ASP A 230 11.23 -15.75 11.68
CA ASP A 230 10.02 -15.87 12.47
C ASP A 230 8.83 -15.10 11.91
N ILE A 231 9.02 -14.36 10.79
CA ILE A 231 8.01 -13.52 10.16
C ILE A 231 7.12 -14.36 9.24
N SER A 232 5.82 -14.31 9.48
CA SER A 232 4.82 -14.97 8.64
C SER A 232 4.51 -14.12 7.40
N ASN A 233 4.37 -14.77 6.24
CA ASN A 233 4.26 -14.13 4.92
C ASN A 233 2.90 -14.33 4.22
N THR A 234 1.83 -14.50 5.01
CA THR A 234 0.47 -14.69 4.48
C THR A 234 -0.21 -13.35 4.16
N GLY A 235 -1.33 -13.41 3.43
CA GLY A 235 -2.20 -12.25 3.17
C GLY A 235 -2.97 -11.71 4.38
N TYR A 236 -2.51 -11.96 5.61
CA TYR A 236 -3.05 -11.38 6.84
C TYR A 236 -2.45 -10.00 7.08
N SER A 237 -3.29 -9.01 7.41
CA SER A 237 -2.86 -7.61 7.51
C SER A 237 -1.65 -7.38 8.42
N LEU A 238 -1.60 -8.07 9.57
CA LEU A 238 -0.48 -7.95 10.51
C LEU A 238 0.84 -8.40 9.88
N ASN A 239 0.83 -9.51 9.14
CA ASN A 239 2.02 -10.07 8.51
C ASN A 239 2.54 -9.14 7.41
N THR A 240 1.65 -8.62 6.57
CA THR A 240 2.00 -7.65 5.53
C THR A 240 2.57 -6.36 6.14
N LEU A 241 1.94 -5.84 7.20
CA LEU A 241 2.45 -4.68 7.92
C LEU A 241 3.84 -4.95 8.51
N GLU A 242 4.03 -6.11 9.16
CA GLU A 242 5.31 -6.50 9.75
C GLU A 242 6.42 -6.55 8.71
N ILE A 243 6.19 -7.23 7.58
CA ILE A 243 7.17 -7.34 6.50
C ILE A 243 7.50 -5.95 5.94
N ALA A 244 6.50 -5.11 5.69
CA ALA A 244 6.72 -3.77 5.18
C ALA A 244 7.56 -2.91 6.13
N LEU A 245 7.28 -2.95 7.42
CA LEU A 245 8.02 -2.18 8.42
C LEU A 245 9.44 -2.73 8.61
N VAL A 246 9.62 -4.05 8.74
CA VAL A 246 10.96 -4.66 8.84
C VAL A 246 11.80 -4.30 7.63
N SER A 247 11.27 -4.45 6.42
CA SER A 247 11.99 -4.13 5.19
C SER A 247 12.36 -2.64 5.10
N PHE A 248 11.44 -1.75 5.47
CA PHE A 248 11.70 -0.30 5.47
C PHE A 248 12.76 0.10 6.50
N PHE A 249 12.68 -0.41 7.74
CA PHE A 249 13.61 -0.02 8.79
C PHE A 249 15.00 -0.65 8.65
N SER A 250 15.10 -1.83 8.00
CA SER A 250 16.37 -2.56 7.83
C SER A 250 17.18 -2.13 6.60
N THR A 251 16.65 -1.25 5.75
CA THR A 251 17.31 -0.83 4.50
C THR A 251 17.40 0.68 4.39
N ASP A 252 18.36 1.17 3.60
CA ASP A 252 18.61 2.60 3.40
C ASP A 252 18.27 3.09 1.99
N GLN A 253 17.71 2.22 1.16
CA GLN A 253 17.29 2.53 -0.22
C GLN A 253 15.93 1.91 -0.52
N LEU A 254 15.18 2.56 -1.40
CA LEU A 254 13.84 2.14 -1.80
C LEU A 254 13.83 0.77 -2.46
N ASP A 255 14.75 0.55 -3.40
CA ASP A 255 14.80 -0.70 -4.16
C ASP A 255 15.22 -1.88 -3.28
N ASP A 256 16.12 -1.68 -2.33
CA ASP A 256 16.49 -2.71 -1.35
C ASP A 256 15.34 -3.05 -0.41
N ALA A 257 14.55 -2.05 0.02
CA ALA A 257 13.36 -2.29 0.82
C ALA A 257 12.32 -3.15 0.08
N ILE A 258 12.03 -2.83 -1.18
CA ILE A 258 11.09 -3.62 -2.00
C ILE A 258 11.63 -5.03 -2.24
N LYS A 259 12.91 -5.19 -2.60
CA LYS A 259 13.54 -6.51 -2.81
C LYS A 259 13.49 -7.36 -1.54
N MET A 260 13.79 -6.77 -0.38
CA MET A 260 13.71 -7.45 0.90
C MET A 260 12.28 -7.91 1.20
N ALA A 261 11.27 -7.05 1.02
CA ALA A 261 9.87 -7.40 1.25
C ALA A 261 9.42 -8.58 0.37
N ILE A 262 9.74 -8.55 -0.93
CA ILE A 262 9.41 -9.65 -1.86
C ILE A 262 10.21 -10.91 -1.50
N GLY A 263 11.43 -10.76 -0.97
CA GLY A 263 12.29 -11.86 -0.51
C GLY A 263 11.69 -12.73 0.60
N PHE A 264 10.73 -12.21 1.36
CA PHE A 264 9.97 -13.02 2.34
C PHE A 264 9.07 -14.08 1.68
N ALA A 265 8.84 -14.03 0.38
CA ALA A 265 7.91 -14.89 -0.36
C ALA A 265 6.45 -14.75 0.15
N GLY A 266 5.57 -15.67 -0.25
CA GLY A 266 4.14 -15.60 0.12
C GLY A 266 3.37 -14.56 -0.68
N ASP A 267 2.75 -13.60 -0.05
CA ASP A 267 1.93 -12.54 -0.66
C ASP A 267 2.80 -11.36 -1.13
N THR A 268 3.63 -11.64 -2.11
CA THR A 268 4.77 -10.81 -2.50
C THR A 268 4.41 -9.50 -3.20
N ASP A 269 3.31 -9.45 -3.94
CA ASP A 269 2.79 -8.23 -4.58
C ASP A 269 2.31 -7.23 -3.52
N THR A 270 1.48 -7.67 -2.57
CA THR A 270 1.03 -6.80 -1.48
C THR A 270 2.19 -6.35 -0.58
N GLN A 271 3.11 -7.27 -0.23
CA GLN A 271 4.29 -6.93 0.57
C GLN A 271 5.15 -5.88 -0.14
N GLY A 272 5.40 -6.08 -1.44
CA GLY A 272 6.13 -5.13 -2.27
C GLY A 272 5.43 -3.79 -2.40
N ALA A 273 4.10 -3.79 -2.65
CA ALA A 273 3.29 -2.59 -2.79
C ALA A 273 3.29 -1.72 -1.51
N VAL A 274 2.99 -2.32 -0.36
CA VAL A 274 2.95 -1.60 0.92
C VAL A 274 4.34 -1.06 1.28
N THR A 275 5.39 -1.87 1.13
CA THR A 275 6.77 -1.43 1.35
C THR A 275 7.17 -0.31 0.40
N GLY A 276 6.88 -0.47 -0.88
CA GLY A 276 7.19 0.53 -1.92
C GLY A 276 6.48 1.85 -1.69
N GLY A 277 5.23 1.81 -1.19
CA GLY A 277 4.47 3.00 -0.80
C GLY A 277 5.13 3.78 0.33
N LEU A 278 5.53 3.10 1.41
CA LEU A 278 6.21 3.72 2.56
C LEU A 278 7.61 4.21 2.21
N ALA A 279 8.42 3.36 1.58
CA ALA A 279 9.78 3.72 1.15
C ALA A 279 9.76 4.86 0.13
N GLY A 280 8.79 4.85 -0.80
CA GLY A 280 8.61 5.94 -1.77
C GLY A 280 8.23 7.26 -1.13
N ALA A 281 7.38 7.25 -0.09
CA ALA A 281 7.06 8.43 0.70
C ALA A 281 8.26 9.00 1.44
N TYR A 282 9.21 8.15 1.82
CA TYR A 282 10.41 8.56 2.56
C TYR A 282 11.54 9.01 1.63
N TYR A 283 11.91 8.17 0.65
CA TYR A 283 13.08 8.40 -0.24
C TYR A 283 12.75 9.25 -1.48
N GLY A 284 11.48 9.34 -1.87
CA GLY A 284 11.00 10.11 -3.01
C GLY A 284 11.10 9.39 -4.36
N TYR A 285 10.48 9.98 -5.38
CA TYR A 285 10.40 9.44 -6.74
C TYR A 285 11.77 9.24 -7.41
N ASN A 286 12.69 10.17 -7.17
CA ASN A 286 14.03 10.13 -7.77
C ASN A 286 14.88 8.94 -7.27
N SER A 287 14.47 8.24 -6.21
CA SER A 287 15.13 7.03 -5.71
C SER A 287 14.65 5.74 -6.39
N ILE A 288 13.56 5.81 -7.17
CA ILE A 288 13.04 4.64 -7.87
C ILE A 288 13.91 4.36 -9.10
N PRO A 289 14.39 3.11 -9.31
CA PRO A 289 15.13 2.78 -10.52
C PRO A 289 14.33 3.11 -11.80
N ASN A 290 14.94 3.83 -12.75
CA ASN A 290 14.27 4.32 -13.95
C ASN A 290 13.61 3.18 -14.76
N ASN A 291 14.28 2.04 -14.89
CA ASN A 291 13.78 0.89 -15.60
C ASN A 291 12.51 0.29 -14.95
N TRP A 292 12.32 0.43 -13.64
CA TRP A 292 11.07 0.04 -12.97
C TRP A 292 9.94 0.95 -13.39
N VAL A 293 10.18 2.24 -13.38
CA VAL A 293 9.17 3.24 -13.80
C VAL A 293 8.83 3.11 -15.28
N GLU A 294 9.83 2.90 -16.14
CA GLU A 294 9.64 2.74 -17.58
C GLU A 294 8.84 1.48 -17.95
N SER A 295 8.98 0.42 -17.15
CA SER A 295 8.25 -0.84 -17.34
C SER A 295 6.79 -0.76 -16.89
N LEU A 296 6.43 0.20 -16.00
CA LEU A 296 5.12 0.26 -15.38
C LEU A 296 4.00 0.56 -16.40
N GLN A 297 2.99 -0.30 -16.44
CA GLN A 297 1.81 -0.06 -17.28
C GLN A 297 0.99 1.12 -16.76
N ASN A 298 0.34 1.83 -17.66
CA ASN A 298 -0.43 3.06 -17.35
C ASN A 298 0.39 4.12 -16.57
N ARG A 299 1.72 4.14 -16.71
CA ARG A 299 2.64 5.02 -16.01
C ARG A 299 2.19 6.47 -16.01
N GLU A 300 1.79 7.01 -17.16
CA GLU A 300 1.36 8.39 -17.28
C GLU A 300 0.11 8.71 -16.44
N MET A 301 -0.85 7.78 -16.42
CA MET A 301 -2.06 7.90 -15.60
C MET A 301 -1.70 7.87 -14.11
N ILE A 302 -0.82 6.97 -13.68
CA ILE A 302 -0.36 6.83 -12.29
C ILE A 302 0.35 8.11 -11.84
N ILE A 303 1.27 8.63 -12.65
CA ILE A 303 1.98 9.89 -12.37
C ILE A 303 1.00 11.06 -12.30
N ASN A 304 0.04 11.15 -13.20
CA ASN A 304 -0.97 12.23 -13.19
C ASN A 304 -1.84 12.17 -11.92
N ILE A 305 -2.26 10.98 -11.48
CA ILE A 305 -2.98 10.81 -10.22
C ILE A 305 -2.12 11.25 -9.03
N ALA A 306 -0.84 10.88 -8.99
CA ALA A 306 0.08 11.30 -7.93
C ALA A 306 0.26 12.84 -7.89
N GLN A 307 0.37 13.48 -9.04
CA GLN A 307 0.42 14.96 -9.17
C GLN A 307 -0.87 15.62 -8.66
N ASN A 308 -2.03 15.05 -8.96
CA ASN A 308 -3.31 15.54 -8.44
C ASN A 308 -3.41 15.37 -6.93
N LEU A 309 -2.93 14.25 -6.37
CA LEU A 309 -2.83 14.06 -4.92
C LEU A 309 -1.91 15.13 -4.29
N CYS A 310 -0.76 15.44 -4.91
CA CYS A 310 0.10 16.52 -4.45
C CYS A 310 -0.64 17.87 -4.43
N ALA A 311 -1.40 18.18 -5.48
CA ALA A 311 -2.13 19.44 -5.59
C ALA A 311 -3.23 19.59 -4.51
N ILE A 312 -3.94 18.50 -4.16
CA ILE A 312 -4.99 18.56 -3.11
C ILE A 312 -4.40 18.53 -1.69
N SER A 313 -3.26 17.83 -1.48
CA SER A 313 -2.56 17.81 -0.19
C SER A 313 -1.97 19.16 0.16
N SER A 314 -1.46 19.90 -0.83
CA SER A 314 -0.90 21.25 -0.66
C SER A 314 -1.94 22.33 -0.38
N LYS A 315 -3.21 22.15 -0.74
CA LYS A 315 -4.30 23.11 -0.50
C LYS A 315 -4.89 23.02 0.91
N LYS A 316 -4.59 21.96 1.64
CA LYS A 316 -5.04 21.78 3.03
C LYS A 316 -4.07 22.39 4.05
N ASN A 317 -3.01 23.06 3.57
CA ASN A 317 -2.02 23.79 4.38
C ASN A 317 -2.42 25.22 4.62
#